data_ba4a0d266d0014dfd06fce433ba7c6e9
#
_entry.id   ba4a0d266d0014dfd06fce433ba7c6e9
#
_cell.length_a   1.000
_cell.length_b   1.000
_cell.length_c   1.000
_cell.angle_alpha   90.00
_cell.angle_beta   90.00
_cell.angle_gamma   90.00
#
_symmetry.space_group_name_H-M   'P 1'
#
loop_
_entity.id
_entity.type
_entity.pdbx_description
1 polymer ?
#
loop_
_entity_poly.entity_id
_entity_poly.type
_entity_poly.pdbx_seq_one_letter_code
_entity_poly.pdbx_strand_id
1 'polypeptide(L)' 'MVLNDAVIGVPYTIRDIQTDDVELDAFLRRLGCYSGQSVVVVSRNRKGCVASILNNRYSIDADIASAIII' A
#
# COMPACT_ATOMS: atom_id res chain seq x y z
N MET A 1 -2.70 -0.20 11.78
CA MET A 1 -3.43 0.63 10.80
C MET A 1 -3.14 0.08 9.41
N VAL A 2 -4.10 0.09 8.54
CA VAL A 2 -3.91 -0.37 7.16
C VAL A 2 -3.89 0.83 6.20
N LEU A 3 -3.43 0.60 4.98
CA LEU A 3 -3.27 1.67 4.00
C LEU A 3 -4.58 2.39 3.69
N ASN A 4 -5.73 1.68 3.78
CA ASN A 4 -7.07 2.28 3.60
C ASN A 4 -7.33 3.46 4.55
N ASP A 5 -6.69 3.47 5.71
CA ASP A 5 -6.91 4.47 6.76
C ASP A 5 -5.86 5.59 6.76
N ALA A 6 -4.93 5.54 5.81
CA ALA A 6 -3.86 6.54 5.73
C ALA A 6 -4.43 7.94 5.47
N VAL A 7 -3.87 8.94 6.11
CA VAL A 7 -4.17 10.34 5.80
C VAL A 7 -3.50 10.69 4.47
N ILE A 8 -4.27 11.21 3.53
CA ILE A 8 -3.77 11.57 2.20
C ILE A 8 -2.65 12.60 2.32
N GLY A 9 -1.55 12.36 1.61
CA GLY A 9 -0.40 13.25 1.58
C GLY A 9 0.60 13.05 2.70
N VAL A 10 0.30 12.21 3.69
CA VAL A 10 1.19 11.94 4.82
C VAL A 10 2.03 10.70 4.54
N PRO A 11 3.36 10.76 4.68
CA PRO A 11 4.18 9.57 4.50
C PRO A 11 4.05 8.62 5.69
N TYR A 12 3.94 7.33 5.37
CA TYR A 12 3.92 6.24 6.35
C TYR A 12 5.00 5.24 6.01
N THR A 13 5.52 4.55 7.02
CA THR A 13 6.42 3.42 6.81
C THR A 13 5.60 2.15 6.79
N ILE A 14 5.74 1.34 5.74
CA ILE A 14 5.10 0.02 5.66
C ILE A 14 5.71 -0.86 6.74
N ARG A 15 4.85 -1.47 7.56
CA ARG A 15 5.27 -2.32 8.67
C ARG A 15 5.24 -3.79 8.29
N ASP A 16 4.26 -4.20 7.49
CA ASP A 16 4.09 -5.60 7.11
C ASP A 16 3.10 -5.69 5.95
N ILE A 17 3.13 -6.83 5.27
CA ILE A 17 2.12 -7.23 4.29
C ILE A 17 1.45 -8.48 4.85
N GLN A 18 0.17 -8.38 5.16
CA GLN A 18 -0.61 -9.47 5.75
C GLN A 18 -1.57 -10.07 4.74
N THR A 19 -1.12 -11.10 4.06
CA THR A 19 -1.93 -11.84 3.10
C THR A 19 -1.48 -13.30 3.07
N ASP A 20 -2.45 -14.21 2.86
CA ASP A 20 -2.16 -15.62 2.62
C ASP A 20 -1.88 -15.90 1.14
N ASP A 21 -2.11 -14.91 0.28
CA ASP A 21 -1.88 -15.04 -1.15
C ASP A 21 -0.40 -14.78 -1.46
N VAL A 22 0.34 -15.87 -1.73
CA VAL A 22 1.77 -15.82 -2.01
C VAL A 22 2.07 -15.00 -3.28
N GLU A 23 1.21 -15.09 -4.29
CA GLU A 23 1.39 -14.34 -5.53
C GLU A 23 1.18 -12.84 -5.31
N LEU A 24 0.20 -12.47 -4.52
CA LEU A 24 -0.05 -11.08 -4.17
C LEU A 24 1.13 -10.50 -3.37
N ASP A 25 1.63 -11.26 -2.39
CA ASP A 25 2.79 -10.83 -1.60
C ASP A 25 3.99 -10.57 -2.49
N ALA A 26 4.30 -11.51 -3.41
CA ALA A 26 5.40 -11.37 -4.34
C ALA A 26 5.20 -10.18 -5.30
N PHE A 27 3.97 -9.96 -5.77
CA PHE A 27 3.63 -8.84 -6.63
C PHE A 27 3.89 -7.50 -5.92
N LEU A 28 3.41 -7.36 -4.69
CA LEU A 28 3.59 -6.15 -3.92
C LEU A 28 5.06 -5.86 -3.65
N ARG A 29 5.85 -6.89 -3.33
CA ARG A 29 7.29 -6.74 -3.13
C ARG A 29 8.01 -6.24 -4.39
N ARG A 30 7.58 -6.68 -5.56
CA ARG A 30 8.14 -6.20 -6.83
C ARG A 30 7.84 -4.73 -7.09
N LEU A 31 6.72 -4.21 -6.57
CA LEU A 31 6.39 -2.80 -6.66
C LEU A 31 7.19 -1.93 -5.68
N GLY A 32 7.91 -2.55 -4.76
CA GLY A 32 8.59 -1.85 -3.67
C GLY A 32 7.75 -1.75 -2.40
N CYS A 33 6.63 -2.47 -2.36
CA CYS A 33 5.70 -2.45 -1.22
C CYS A 33 6.09 -3.56 -0.24
N TYR A 34 6.97 -3.22 0.70
CA TYR A 34 7.48 -4.18 1.70
C TYR A 34 7.84 -3.43 2.99
N SER A 35 8.05 -4.20 4.05
CA SER A 35 8.36 -3.65 5.37
C SER A 35 9.59 -2.74 5.33
N GLY A 36 9.46 -1.56 5.92
CA GLY A 36 10.50 -0.53 5.95
C GLY A 36 10.40 0.50 4.83
N GLN A 37 9.59 0.25 3.80
CA GLN A 37 9.44 1.18 2.68
C GLN A 37 8.46 2.29 3.01
N SER A 38 8.70 3.49 2.50
CA SER A 38 7.80 4.63 2.65
C SER A 38 6.68 4.58 1.62
N VAL A 39 5.48 4.96 2.02
CA VAL A 39 4.31 5.03 1.15
C VAL A 39 3.50 6.29 1.47
N VAL A 40 2.99 6.94 0.42
CA VAL A 40 2.10 8.10 0.54
C VAL A 40 0.85 7.82 -0.28
N VAL A 41 -0.32 7.94 0.33
CA VAL A 41 -1.59 7.88 -0.40
C VAL A 41 -1.84 9.27 -1.00
N VAL A 42 -1.94 9.35 -2.31
CA VAL A 42 -2.15 10.63 -3.00
C VAL A 42 -3.62 10.91 -3.29
N SER A 43 -4.43 9.88 -3.42
CA SER A 43 -5.89 10.00 -3.55
C SER A 43 -6.56 8.71 -3.13
N ARG A 44 -7.85 8.78 -2.80
CA ARG A 44 -8.61 7.62 -2.35
C ARG A 44 -10.08 7.76 -2.73
N ASN A 45 -10.70 6.62 -3.06
CA ASN A 45 -12.14 6.53 -3.26
C ASN A 45 -12.63 5.20 -2.67
N ARG A 46 -13.89 4.83 -2.90
CA ARG A 46 -14.48 3.61 -2.33
C ARG A 46 -13.85 2.33 -2.88
N LYS A 47 -13.25 2.38 -4.07
CA LYS A 47 -12.68 1.19 -4.73
C LYS A 47 -11.24 0.95 -4.33
N GLY A 48 -10.56 1.96 -3.86
CA GLY A 48 -9.15 1.85 -3.49
C GLY A 48 -8.46 3.19 -3.42
N CYS A 49 -7.16 3.18 -3.65
CA CYS A 49 -6.37 4.40 -3.58
C CYS A 49 -5.30 4.43 -4.66
N VAL A 50 -4.74 5.61 -4.87
CA VAL A 50 -3.49 5.78 -5.62
C VAL A 50 -2.41 6.06 -4.59
N ALA A 51 -1.38 5.24 -4.56
CA ALA A 51 -0.27 5.38 -3.63
C ALA A 51 1.04 5.60 -4.37
N SER A 52 1.90 6.42 -3.79
CA SER A 52 3.24 6.68 -4.28
C SER A 52 4.23 5.83 -3.49
N ILE A 53 4.99 4.98 -4.18
CA ILE A 53 6.01 4.11 -3.62
C ILE A 53 7.22 4.19 -4.54
N LEU A 54 8.41 4.51 -3.99
CA LEU A 54 9.64 4.64 -4.78
C LEU A 54 9.48 5.56 -5.98
N ASN A 55 8.79 6.69 -5.80
CA ASN A 55 8.52 7.70 -6.83
C ASN A 55 7.61 7.24 -7.96
N ASN A 56 7.01 6.05 -7.85
CA ASN A 56 6.01 5.56 -8.79
C ASN A 56 4.64 5.57 -8.15
N ARG A 57 3.61 5.81 -8.96
CA ARG A 57 2.23 5.82 -8.49
C ARG A 57 1.53 4.57 -8.97
N TYR A 58 0.83 3.91 -8.04
CA TYR A 58 0.09 2.69 -8.32
C TYR A 58 -1.35 2.84 -7.87
N SER A 59 -2.27 2.35 -8.69
CA SER A 59 -3.67 2.21 -8.30
C SER A 59 -3.82 0.89 -7.55
N ILE A 60 -4.27 0.94 -6.31
CA ILE A 60 -4.36 -0.21 -5.41
C ILE A 60 -5.81 -0.38 -4.97
N ASP A 61 -6.37 -1.57 -5.22
CA ASP A 61 -7.73 -1.91 -4.77
C ASP A 61 -7.82 -1.87 -3.25
N ALA A 62 -9.01 -1.57 -2.75
CA ALA A 62 -9.26 -1.54 -1.31
C ALA A 62 -8.92 -2.86 -0.63
N ASP A 63 -9.19 -4.00 -1.27
CA ASP A 63 -8.87 -5.32 -0.73
C ASP A 63 -7.35 -5.51 -0.59
N ILE A 64 -6.60 -5.07 -1.59
CA ILE A 64 -5.14 -5.14 -1.55
C ILE A 64 -4.59 -4.16 -0.51
N ALA A 65 -5.12 -2.94 -0.47
CA ALA A 65 -4.70 -1.93 0.49
C ALA A 65 -4.92 -2.38 1.94
N SER A 66 -5.95 -3.20 2.19
CA SER A 66 -6.22 -3.75 3.52
C SER A 66 -5.16 -4.73 4.01
N ALA A 67 -4.34 -5.27 3.11
CA ALA A 67 -3.22 -6.17 3.44
C ALA A 67 -1.94 -5.41 3.78
N ILE A 68 -1.87 -4.13 3.47
CA ILE A 68 -0.68 -3.30 3.68
C ILE A 68 -0.80 -2.62 5.05
N ILE A 69 0.03 -3.05 5.98
CA ILE A 69 0.03 -2.54 7.36
C ILE A 69 1.01 -1.37 7.45
N ILE A 70 0.53 -0.28 7.99
CA ILE A 70 1.32 0.94 8.14
C ILE A 70 1.33 1.45 9.57
#